data_a237b880132c19b0704a620af8ef5297
#
_entry.id   a237b880132c19b0704a620af8ef5297
#
_cell.length_a   1.000
_cell.length_b   1.000
_cell.length_c   1.000
_cell.angle_alpha   90.00
_cell.angle_beta   90.00
_cell.angle_gamma   90.00
#
_symmetry.space_group_name_H-M   'P 1'
#
loop_
_entity.id
_entity.type
_entity.pdbx_description
1 polymer ?
#
loop_
_entity_poly.entity_id
_entity_poly.type
_entity_poly.pdbx_seq_one_letter_code
_entity_poly.pdbx_strand_id
1 'polypeptide(L)'
;MDLCLQNIQARNRMAITYMLAQLELSTRNLPGFLLVVSSSNLDESLRGYLTKYDCSSGDINPIGSLSKTALKNYLKWNARNGIKFVDSVLNAEPTAELTPLKAGKVAQN
;
A
#
# COMPACT_ATOMS: atom_id res chain seq x y z
N MET A 1 13.26 -13.47 -10.16
CA MET A 1 11.82 -13.42 -10.48
C MET A 1 11.67 -12.53 -11.69
N ASP A 2 10.81 -12.91 -12.61
CA ASP A 2 10.57 -12.14 -13.83
C ASP A 2 9.86 -10.82 -13.47
N LEU A 3 10.39 -9.69 -13.97
CA LEU A 3 9.79 -8.37 -13.83
C LEU A 3 8.34 -8.33 -14.35
N CYS A 4 8.01 -9.15 -15.32
CA CYS A 4 6.65 -9.31 -15.84
C CYS A 4 5.69 -9.79 -14.75
N LEU A 5 6.07 -10.79 -13.97
CA LEU A 5 5.23 -11.30 -12.88
C LEU A 5 5.00 -10.26 -11.78
N GLN A 6 6.04 -9.50 -11.43
CA GLN A 6 5.93 -8.40 -10.46
C GLN A 6 4.95 -7.33 -10.97
N ASN A 7 5.06 -6.95 -12.22
CA ASN A 7 4.17 -5.96 -12.84
C ASN A 7 2.72 -6.45 -12.95
N ILE A 8 2.51 -7.73 -13.26
CA ILE A 8 1.17 -8.33 -13.28
C ILE A 8 0.56 -8.32 -11.90
N GLN A 9 1.30 -8.75 -10.88
CA GLN A 9 0.86 -8.73 -9.49
C GLN A 9 0.46 -7.32 -9.03
N ALA A 10 1.32 -6.33 -9.28
CA ALA A 10 1.09 -4.95 -8.90
C ALA A 10 -0.17 -4.35 -9.55
N ARG A 11 -0.39 -4.62 -10.83
CA ARG A 11 -1.57 -4.14 -11.58
C ARG A 11 -2.85 -4.86 -11.16
N ASN A 12 -2.79 -6.17 -10.95
CA ASN A 12 -3.96 -6.94 -10.50
C ASN A 12 -4.47 -6.46 -9.14
N ARG A 13 -3.60 -6.07 -8.23
CA ARG A 13 -4.01 -5.49 -6.93
C ARG A 13 -4.85 -4.23 -7.14
N MET A 14 -4.45 -3.34 -8.03
CA MET A 14 -5.21 -2.13 -8.34
C MET A 14 -6.52 -2.45 -9.05
N ALA A 15 -6.52 -3.35 -10.03
CA ALA A 15 -7.73 -3.76 -10.74
C ALA A 15 -8.78 -4.36 -9.78
N ILE A 16 -8.35 -5.22 -8.87
CA ILE A 16 -9.22 -5.81 -7.83
C ILE A 16 -9.73 -4.74 -6.87
N THR A 17 -8.90 -3.77 -6.49
CA THR A 17 -9.30 -2.68 -5.60
C THR A 17 -10.42 -1.84 -6.22
N TYR A 18 -10.29 -1.46 -7.49
CA TYR A 18 -11.35 -0.73 -8.20
C TYR A 18 -12.62 -1.58 -8.38
N MET A 19 -12.48 -2.87 -8.68
CA MET A 19 -13.62 -3.78 -8.76
C MET A 19 -14.37 -3.83 -7.42
N LEU A 20 -13.66 -3.99 -6.30
CA LEU A 20 -14.26 -4.02 -4.97
C LEU A 20 -14.91 -2.67 -4.62
N ALA A 21 -14.28 -1.54 -4.95
CA ALA A 21 -14.85 -0.22 -4.72
C ALA A 21 -16.19 -0.03 -5.45
N GLN A 22 -16.34 -0.59 -6.63
CA GLN A 22 -17.61 -0.54 -7.38
C GLN A 22 -18.66 -1.51 -6.83
N LEU A 23 -18.26 -2.73 -6.46
CA LEU A 23 -19.20 -3.77 -6.03
C LEU A 23 -19.68 -3.57 -4.60
N GLU A 24 -18.86 -3.02 -3.70
CA GLU A 24 -19.16 -2.94 -2.27
C GLU A 24 -20.46 -2.19 -1.97
N LEU A 25 -20.69 -1.03 -2.60
CA LEU A 25 -21.93 -0.28 -2.42
C LEU A 25 -23.11 -0.97 -3.08
N SER A 26 -22.90 -1.56 -4.25
CA SER A 26 -23.97 -2.30 -4.97
C SER A 26 -24.45 -3.50 -4.17
N THR A 27 -23.56 -4.30 -3.59
CA THR A 27 -23.93 -5.48 -2.78
C THR A 27 -24.65 -5.12 -1.48
N ARG A 28 -24.40 -3.91 -0.96
CA ARG A 28 -25.06 -3.38 0.24
C ARG A 28 -26.30 -2.53 -0.06
N ASN A 29 -26.67 -2.38 -1.32
CA ASN A 29 -27.75 -1.47 -1.74
C ASN A 29 -27.59 -0.04 -1.21
N LEU A 30 -26.36 0.46 -1.16
CA LEU A 30 -26.06 1.82 -0.72
C LEU A 30 -25.85 2.72 -1.94
N PRO A 31 -26.32 3.97 -1.90
CA PRO A 31 -26.08 4.94 -2.95
C PRO A 31 -24.65 5.50 -2.89
N GLY A 32 -24.19 6.08 -4.00
CA GLY A 32 -22.91 6.78 -4.05
C GLY A 32 -21.81 6.00 -4.75
N PHE A 33 -20.57 6.35 -4.45
CA PHE A 33 -19.36 5.69 -4.97
C PHE A 33 -18.24 5.73 -3.92
N LEU A 34 -17.28 4.83 -4.05
CA LEU A 34 -16.09 4.79 -3.21
C LEU A 34 -14.88 5.28 -3.98
N LEU A 35 -14.07 6.11 -3.34
CA LEU A 35 -12.76 6.51 -3.84
C LEU A 35 -11.71 5.47 -3.43
N VAL A 36 -10.83 5.15 -4.36
CA VAL A 36 -9.68 4.30 -4.09
C VAL A 36 -8.52 5.17 -3.60
N VAL A 37 -8.04 4.88 -2.40
CA VAL A 37 -6.94 5.60 -1.76
C VAL A 37 -5.61 4.96 -2.15
N SER A 38 -4.71 5.74 -2.76
CA SER A 38 -3.34 5.33 -3.05
C SER A 38 -2.48 5.28 -1.79
N SER A 39 -1.44 4.45 -1.81
CA SER A 39 -0.57 4.19 -0.67
C SER A 39 0.91 4.50 -0.91
N SER A 40 1.27 5.13 -2.03
CA SER A 40 2.65 5.50 -2.34
C SER A 40 3.05 6.79 -1.59
N ASN A 41 4.21 6.75 -0.95
CA ASN A 41 4.78 7.90 -0.26
C ASN A 41 5.68 8.73 -1.19
N LEU A 42 6.17 9.88 -0.69
CA LEU A 42 7.02 10.79 -1.45
C LEU A 42 8.33 10.12 -1.93
N ASP A 43 8.96 9.31 -1.10
CA ASP A 43 10.26 8.69 -1.43
C ASP A 43 10.12 7.70 -2.60
N GLU A 44 9.02 6.95 -2.65
CA GLU A 44 8.70 6.05 -3.77
C GLU A 44 8.44 6.83 -5.05
N SER A 45 7.68 7.91 -4.96
CA SER A 45 7.36 8.77 -6.10
C SER A 45 8.59 9.46 -6.69
N LEU A 46 9.49 9.99 -5.84
CA LEU A 46 10.72 10.65 -6.27
C LEU A 46 11.71 9.68 -6.94
N ARG A 47 11.74 8.43 -6.48
CA ARG A 47 12.62 7.39 -7.06
C ARG A 47 12.03 6.71 -8.28
N GLY A 48 10.77 6.94 -8.56
CA GLY A 48 10.04 6.19 -9.60
C GLY A 48 9.87 4.70 -9.26
N TYR A 49 9.85 4.36 -7.97
CA TYR A 49 9.66 3.00 -7.50
C TYR A 49 8.17 2.64 -7.52
N LEU A 50 7.67 2.42 -8.70
CA LEU A 50 6.28 2.06 -8.96
C LEU A 50 6.17 1.27 -10.27
N THR A 51 5.09 0.51 -10.39
CA THR A 51 4.64 -0.07 -11.65
C THR A 51 3.49 0.78 -12.19
N LYS A 52 3.56 1.18 -13.44
CA LYS A 52 2.45 1.94 -14.05
C LYS A 52 1.13 1.18 -13.87
N TYR A 53 0.11 1.87 -13.33
CA TYR A 53 -1.21 1.34 -12.97
C TYR A 53 -1.24 0.38 -11.77
N ASP A 54 -0.26 0.45 -10.89
CA ASP A 54 -0.30 -0.21 -9.60
C ASP A 54 -1.08 0.59 -8.53
N CYS A 55 -0.94 0.24 -7.26
CA CYS A 55 -1.63 0.93 -6.16
C CYS A 55 -1.24 2.40 -5.97
N SER A 56 -0.31 2.94 -6.77
CA SER A 56 -0.05 4.37 -6.82
C SER A 56 -1.06 5.16 -7.66
N SER A 57 -1.88 4.47 -8.46
CA SER A 57 -2.84 5.07 -9.42
C SER A 57 -4.27 5.16 -8.87
N GLY A 58 -4.44 5.27 -7.55
CA GLY A 58 -5.76 5.50 -6.96
C GLY A 58 -6.31 6.89 -7.25
N ASP A 59 -7.56 7.11 -6.85
CA ASP A 59 -8.26 8.38 -7.08
C ASP A 59 -7.67 9.53 -6.26
N ILE A 60 -7.19 9.24 -5.06
CA ILE A 60 -6.54 10.20 -4.15
C ILE A 60 -5.32 9.55 -3.48
N ASN A 61 -4.33 10.37 -3.16
CA ASN A 61 -3.15 9.93 -2.43
C ASN A 61 -2.85 10.86 -1.24
N PRO A 62 -3.42 10.62 -0.06
CA PRO A 62 -3.26 11.49 1.10
C PRO A 62 -1.84 11.50 1.69
N ILE A 63 -1.02 10.50 1.37
CA ILE A 63 0.36 10.40 1.88
C ILE A 63 1.43 10.73 0.83
N GLY A 64 1.03 11.13 -0.38
CA GLY A 64 1.93 11.34 -1.51
C GLY A 64 3.00 12.41 -1.31
N SER A 65 2.77 13.37 -0.41
CA SER A 65 3.73 14.41 -0.04
C SER A 65 4.54 14.09 1.24
N LEU A 66 4.28 12.96 1.90
CA LEU A 66 4.93 12.57 3.13
C LEU A 66 6.10 11.64 2.87
N SER A 67 7.27 11.96 3.44
CA SER A 67 8.41 11.05 3.42
C SER A 67 8.16 9.83 4.33
N LYS A 68 8.87 8.74 4.08
CA LYS A 68 8.82 7.54 4.94
C LYS A 68 9.16 7.86 6.41
N THR A 69 10.08 8.80 6.63
CA THR A 69 10.43 9.27 7.97
C THR A 69 9.29 10.04 8.63
N ALA A 70 8.61 10.92 7.88
CA ALA A 70 7.45 11.65 8.39
C ALA A 70 6.30 10.69 8.76
N LEU A 71 6.02 9.69 7.92
CA LEU A 71 5.03 8.66 8.19
C LEU A 71 5.37 7.85 9.46
N LYS A 72 6.62 7.44 9.65
CA LYS A 72 7.06 6.76 10.88
C LYS A 72 6.89 7.64 12.12
N ASN A 73 7.19 8.93 12.03
CA ASN A 73 7.00 9.86 13.15
C ASN A 73 5.51 10.05 13.47
N TYR A 74 4.66 10.13 12.47
CA TYR A 74 3.21 10.18 12.64
C TYR A 74 2.67 8.91 13.33
N LEU A 75 3.12 7.73 12.93
CA LEU A 75 2.75 6.48 13.58
C LEU A 75 3.22 6.43 15.04
N LYS A 76 4.44 6.86 15.33
CA LYS A 76 4.96 6.95 16.71
C LYS A 76 4.12 7.89 17.58
N TRP A 77 3.69 9.01 17.02
CA TRP A 77 2.79 9.93 17.72
C TRP A 77 1.44 9.27 18.03
N ASN A 78 0.84 8.56 17.08
CA ASN A 78 -0.41 7.83 17.29
C ASN A 78 -0.29 6.73 18.36
N ALA A 79 0.80 5.97 18.36
CA ALA A 79 1.08 4.96 19.39
C ALA A 79 1.12 5.58 20.80
N ARG A 80 1.78 6.72 20.96
CA ARG A 80 1.84 7.46 22.23
C ARG A 80 0.48 8.01 22.68
N ASN A 81 -0.42 8.27 21.74
CA ASN A 81 -1.79 8.76 22.02
C ASN A 81 -2.83 7.63 22.16
N GLY A 82 -2.39 6.41 22.43
CA GLY A 82 -3.24 5.29 22.83
C GLY A 82 -3.72 4.38 21.72
N ILE A 83 -3.23 4.54 20.48
CA ILE A 83 -3.56 3.64 19.37
C ILE A 83 -2.58 2.47 19.37
N LYS A 84 -2.80 1.51 20.25
CA LYS A 84 -1.86 0.40 20.55
C LYS A 84 -1.52 -0.50 19.35
N PHE A 85 -2.43 -0.72 18.41
CA PHE A 85 -2.15 -1.60 17.26
C PHE A 85 -1.06 -1.05 16.35
N VAL A 86 -0.76 0.25 16.42
CA VAL A 86 0.29 0.91 15.62
C VAL A 86 1.69 0.43 16.01
N ASP A 87 1.89 -0.03 17.24
CA ASP A 87 3.19 -0.55 17.70
C ASP A 87 3.62 -1.78 16.90
N SER A 88 2.68 -2.66 16.53
CA SER A 88 2.98 -3.82 15.69
C SER A 88 3.43 -3.42 14.29
N VAL A 89 2.83 -2.36 13.73
CA VAL A 89 3.20 -1.82 12.42
C VAL A 89 4.58 -1.16 12.45
N LEU A 90 4.90 -0.42 13.53
CA LEU A 90 6.20 0.23 13.70
C LEU A 90 7.35 -0.75 13.84
N ASN A 91 7.11 -1.89 14.48
CA ASN A 91 8.10 -2.93 14.76
C ASN A 91 8.18 -3.99 13.64
N ALA A 92 7.25 -3.96 12.67
CA ALA A 92 7.29 -4.86 11.52
C ALA A 92 8.46 -4.51 10.60
N GLU A 93 9.22 -5.52 10.20
CA GLU A 93 10.26 -5.34 9.18
C GLU A 93 9.61 -4.96 7.83
N PRO A 94 10.16 -3.97 7.13
CA PRO A 94 9.72 -3.67 5.76
C PRO A 94 10.01 -4.88 4.87
N THR A 95 8.98 -5.48 4.31
CA THR A 95 9.12 -6.60 3.37
C THR A 95 8.59 -6.23 2.01
N ALA A 96 9.37 -6.53 0.96
CA ALA A 96 8.89 -6.55 -0.39
C ALA A 96 8.96 -8.01 -0.86
N GLU A 97 7.83 -8.69 -0.99
CA GLU A 97 7.75 -10.08 -1.43
C GLU A 97 8.01 -10.20 -2.93
N LEU A 98 9.20 -9.80 -3.36
CA LEU A 98 9.60 -9.78 -4.77
C LEU A 98 10.15 -11.14 -5.25
N THR A 99 10.51 -12.02 -4.32
CA THR A 99 11.00 -13.36 -4.63
C THR A 99 10.28 -14.40 -3.76
N PRO A 100 10.09 -15.65 -4.27
CA PRO A 100 9.54 -16.71 -3.44
C PRO A 100 10.36 -16.87 -2.16
N LEU A 101 9.70 -16.92 -1.02
CA LEU A 101 10.33 -17.19 0.26
C LEU A 101 11.01 -18.57 0.20
N LYS A 102 12.34 -18.62 0.29
CA LYS A 102 13.03 -19.86 0.62
C LYS A 102 12.74 -20.15 2.09
N ALA A 103 12.36 -21.39 2.39
CA ALA A 103 12.03 -21.82 3.74
C ALA A 103 13.03 -21.23 4.76
N GLY A 104 12.56 -20.36 5.65
CA GLY A 104 13.34 -19.76 6.73
C GLY A 104 14.05 -18.43 6.45
N LYS A 105 13.85 -17.78 5.29
CA LYS A 105 14.41 -16.43 5.03
C LYS A 105 13.34 -15.48 4.48
N VAL A 106 13.16 -14.38 5.16
CA VAL A 106 12.41 -13.23 4.62
C VAL A 106 13.30 -12.57 3.56
N ALA A 107 12.76 -12.34 2.35
CA ALA A 107 13.49 -11.60 1.32
C ALA A 107 13.64 -10.15 1.78
N GLN A 108 14.84 -9.78 2.15
CA GLN A 108 15.22 -8.39 2.39
C GLN A 108 15.69 -7.76 1.06
N ASN A 109 15.21 -6.58 0.77
CA ASN A 109 15.82 -5.65 -0.19
C ASN A 109 16.75 -4.70 0.54
#